data_c1dd624116652236cb8d888c3cc85a49
#
_entry.id   c1dd624116652236cb8d888c3cc85a49
#
_cell.length_a   1.000
_cell.length_b   1.000
_cell.length_c   1.000
_cell.angle_alpha   90.00
_cell.angle_beta   90.00
_cell.angle_gamma   90.00
#
_symmetry.space_group_name_H-M   'P 1'
#
loop_
_entity.id
_entity.type
_entity.pdbx_description
1 polymer ?
#
loop_
_entity_poly.entity_id
_entity_poly.type
_entity_poly.pdbx_seq_one_letter_code
_entity_poly.pdbx_strand_id
1 'polypeptide(L)'
;MKLKLLLIYMIASLLWSFTARAQSEENARQRVGNEGLISLNPYIPESENIDESTYSAMITKLNQIATAYGMSGTGFDNRFIITAHLQNIKSVQTQTFPQKNAVVISVCIYVGDGLDGTLFSNYCCEKKGIGDTEQQAIASAIRKINPDDEKLQMAIDNGKKQILKYYDRMSGNIIAAAKTAAANGKFDEAMSMLFSIPIYNKDFETAQNMIAQYGYTSLDNNNKDIVRKERSAWSIDPTESGAEAACELLEQLDCPSQN
;
A
#
# COMPACT_ATOMS: atom_id res chain seq x y z
N MET A 1 -21.04 49.01 -34.54
CA MET A 1 -19.77 48.35 -34.14
C MET A 1 -19.76 47.87 -32.69
N LYS A 2 -20.24 48.65 -31.72
CA LYS A 2 -20.22 48.29 -30.28
C LYS A 2 -21.03 47.05 -29.92
N LEU A 3 -22.17 46.78 -30.57
CA LEU A 3 -23.03 45.63 -30.29
C LEU A 3 -22.36 44.26 -30.70
N LYS A 4 -21.62 44.25 -31.83
CA LYS A 4 -20.90 43.03 -32.28
C LYS A 4 -19.71 42.69 -31.37
N LEU A 5 -19.03 43.69 -30.80
CA LEU A 5 -17.96 43.50 -29.82
C LEU A 5 -18.49 42.90 -28.51
N LEU A 6 -19.64 43.39 -28.03
CA LEU A 6 -20.30 42.87 -26.81
C LEU A 6 -20.74 41.42 -26.97
N LEU A 7 -21.21 41.02 -28.15
CA LEU A 7 -21.60 39.63 -28.44
C LEU A 7 -20.37 38.70 -28.46
N ILE A 8 -19.25 39.15 -29.01
CA ILE A 8 -17.98 38.38 -29.03
C ILE A 8 -17.44 38.20 -27.61
N TYR A 9 -17.49 39.20 -26.75
CA TYR A 9 -17.08 39.07 -25.34
C TYR A 9 -17.99 38.15 -24.57
N MET A 10 -19.30 38.14 -24.80
CA MET A 10 -20.24 37.23 -24.15
C MET A 10 -19.99 35.76 -24.58
N ILE A 11 -19.70 35.51 -25.87
CA ILE A 11 -19.41 34.16 -26.37
C ILE A 11 -18.05 33.70 -25.84
N ALA A 12 -17.02 34.54 -25.77
CA ALA A 12 -15.71 34.22 -25.23
C ALA A 12 -15.77 33.89 -23.72
N SER A 13 -16.58 34.60 -22.93
CA SER A 13 -16.76 34.31 -21.50
C SER A 13 -17.53 33.02 -21.26
N LEU A 14 -18.49 32.65 -22.13
CA LEU A 14 -19.18 31.36 -22.09
C LEU A 14 -18.25 30.20 -22.43
N LEU A 15 -17.40 30.33 -23.45
CA LEU A 15 -16.43 29.30 -23.83
C LEU A 15 -15.37 29.08 -22.72
N TRP A 16 -14.96 30.14 -22.03
CA TRP A 16 -13.99 30.03 -20.94
C TRP A 16 -14.55 29.31 -19.70
N SER A 17 -15.83 29.54 -19.40
CA SER A 17 -16.50 28.80 -18.34
C SER A 17 -16.74 27.31 -18.66
N PHE A 18 -16.91 26.97 -19.95
CA PHE A 18 -17.02 25.55 -20.37
C PHE A 18 -15.69 24.80 -20.28
N THR A 19 -14.58 25.43 -20.66
CA THR A 19 -13.24 24.80 -20.57
C THR A 19 -12.80 24.62 -19.12
N ALA A 20 -13.05 25.58 -18.23
CA ALA A 20 -12.75 25.46 -16.80
C ALA A 20 -13.57 24.35 -16.12
N ARG A 21 -14.82 24.14 -16.55
CA ARG A 21 -15.69 23.08 -16.03
C ARG A 21 -15.30 21.70 -16.53
N ALA A 22 -14.92 21.56 -17.81
CA ALA A 22 -14.41 20.33 -18.39
C ALA A 22 -13.10 19.88 -17.72
N GLN A 23 -12.18 20.81 -17.48
CA GLN A 23 -10.92 20.54 -16.76
C GLN A 23 -11.14 20.16 -15.30
N SER A 24 -12.14 20.75 -14.64
CA SER A 24 -12.53 20.37 -13.28
C SER A 24 -13.13 18.97 -13.21
N GLU A 25 -13.96 18.59 -14.19
CA GLU A 25 -14.56 17.25 -14.28
C GLU A 25 -13.52 16.18 -14.67
N GLU A 26 -12.57 16.50 -15.54
CA GLU A 26 -11.49 15.59 -15.93
C GLU A 26 -10.50 15.35 -14.76
N ASN A 27 -10.16 16.42 -14.03
CA ASN A 27 -9.38 16.30 -12.78
C ASN A 27 -10.14 15.55 -11.68
N ALA A 28 -11.46 15.68 -11.60
CA ALA A 28 -12.29 14.91 -10.67
C ALA A 28 -12.36 13.43 -11.08
N ARG A 29 -12.50 13.12 -12.38
CA ARG A 29 -12.48 11.74 -12.91
C ARG A 29 -11.10 11.09 -12.75
N GLN A 30 -10.00 11.82 -12.95
CA GLN A 30 -8.65 11.35 -12.69
C GLN A 30 -8.42 11.07 -11.21
N ARG A 31 -8.93 11.91 -10.30
CA ARG A 31 -8.86 11.68 -8.85
C ARG A 31 -9.65 10.46 -8.41
N VAL A 32 -10.86 10.26 -8.93
CA VAL A 32 -11.67 9.06 -8.68
C VAL A 32 -10.98 7.81 -9.26
N GLY A 33 -10.30 7.92 -10.42
CA GLY A 33 -9.49 6.83 -10.99
C GLY A 33 -8.29 6.47 -10.10
N ASN A 34 -7.62 7.44 -9.52
CA ASN A 34 -6.44 7.21 -8.66
C ASN A 34 -6.81 6.66 -7.28
N GLU A 35 -7.95 7.05 -6.71
CA GLU A 35 -8.46 6.47 -5.46
C GLU A 35 -8.78 4.96 -5.61
N GLY A 36 -9.21 4.51 -6.80
CA GLY A 36 -9.45 3.10 -7.12
C GLY A 36 -8.19 2.24 -7.24
N LEU A 37 -7.02 2.86 -7.35
CA LEU A 37 -5.73 2.15 -7.42
C LEU A 37 -5.12 1.84 -6.05
N ILE A 38 -5.67 2.40 -4.97
CA ILE A 38 -5.20 2.11 -3.61
C ILE A 38 -5.78 0.77 -3.16
N SER A 39 -4.90 -0.21 -3.00
CA SER A 39 -5.23 -1.52 -2.42
C SER A 39 -5.03 -1.48 -0.90
N LEU A 40 -5.99 -2.01 -0.14
CA LEU A 40 -5.88 -2.22 1.30
C LEU A 40 -5.79 -3.72 1.58
N ASN A 41 -4.70 -4.12 2.21
CA ASN A 41 -4.47 -5.52 2.57
C ASN A 41 -4.91 -5.75 4.01
N PRO A 42 -5.85 -6.66 4.25
CA PRO A 42 -6.25 -7.05 5.59
C PRO A 42 -5.08 -7.67 6.35
N TYR A 43 -4.77 -7.10 7.51
CA TYR A 43 -3.68 -7.55 8.36
C TYR A 43 -4.10 -7.52 9.82
N ILE A 44 -3.76 -8.54 10.57
CA ILE A 44 -3.96 -8.62 12.02
C ILE A 44 -2.61 -8.95 12.64
N PRO A 45 -2.06 -8.08 13.51
CA PRO A 45 -0.79 -8.33 14.16
C PRO A 45 -0.86 -9.57 15.07
N GLU A 46 0.19 -10.38 15.09
CA GLU A 46 0.32 -11.51 16.02
C GLU A 46 0.25 -11.09 17.50
N SER A 47 0.63 -9.84 17.79
CA SER A 47 0.56 -9.24 19.13
C SER A 47 -0.86 -9.13 19.69
N GLU A 48 -1.90 -9.23 18.84
CA GLU A 48 -3.30 -9.22 19.29
C GLU A 48 -3.66 -10.46 20.13
N ASN A 49 -2.90 -11.55 20.02
CA ASN A 49 -3.07 -12.78 20.79
C ASN A 49 -4.53 -13.24 20.89
N ILE A 50 -5.23 -13.26 19.76
CA ILE A 50 -6.62 -13.67 19.63
C ILE A 50 -6.73 -15.13 19.21
N ASP A 51 -7.84 -15.79 19.61
CA ASP A 51 -8.10 -17.17 19.20
C ASP A 51 -8.42 -17.29 17.70
N GLU A 52 -8.27 -18.50 17.15
CA GLU A 52 -8.46 -18.80 15.73
C GLU A 52 -9.86 -18.41 15.21
N SER A 53 -10.90 -18.61 16.01
CA SER A 53 -12.28 -18.26 15.63
C SER A 53 -12.45 -16.74 15.47
N THR A 54 -11.88 -15.99 16.40
CA THR A 54 -11.88 -14.52 16.40
C THR A 54 -11.03 -14.00 15.26
N TYR A 55 -9.82 -14.55 15.04
CA TYR A 55 -8.95 -14.22 13.93
C TYR A 55 -9.65 -14.42 12.58
N SER A 56 -10.21 -15.61 12.36
CA SER A 56 -10.91 -15.93 11.12
C SER A 56 -12.11 -15.03 10.86
N ALA A 57 -12.89 -14.69 11.89
CA ALA A 57 -14.00 -13.76 11.78
C ALA A 57 -13.53 -12.34 11.42
N MET A 58 -12.42 -11.89 12.03
CA MET A 58 -11.87 -10.55 11.83
C MET A 58 -11.26 -10.39 10.44
N ILE A 59 -10.39 -11.32 10.01
CA ILE A 59 -9.77 -11.26 8.70
C ILE A 59 -10.82 -11.35 7.57
N THR A 60 -11.82 -12.21 7.74
CA THR A 60 -12.95 -12.31 6.80
C THR A 60 -13.70 -10.99 6.72
N LYS A 61 -13.96 -10.34 7.85
CA LYS A 61 -14.68 -9.05 7.89
C LYS A 61 -13.86 -7.94 7.25
N LEU A 62 -12.57 -7.85 7.50
CA LEU A 62 -11.67 -6.88 6.88
C LEU A 62 -11.61 -7.07 5.36
N ASN A 63 -11.55 -8.33 4.89
CA ASN A 63 -11.64 -8.64 3.45
C ASN A 63 -12.97 -8.17 2.84
N GLN A 64 -14.10 -8.40 3.53
CA GLN A 64 -15.41 -7.92 3.06
C GLN A 64 -15.45 -6.39 2.94
N ILE A 65 -14.89 -5.69 3.93
CA ILE A 65 -14.79 -4.23 3.92
C ILE A 65 -13.90 -3.79 2.74
N ALA A 66 -12.68 -4.30 2.62
CA ALA A 66 -11.78 -3.93 1.52
C ALA A 66 -12.42 -4.17 0.14
N THR A 67 -13.15 -5.29 -0.02
CA THR A 67 -13.86 -5.63 -1.27
C THR A 67 -15.02 -4.67 -1.53
N ALA A 68 -15.83 -4.35 -0.52
CA ALA A 68 -16.97 -3.44 -0.66
C ALA A 68 -16.57 -2.06 -1.18
N TYR A 69 -15.34 -1.62 -0.86
CA TYR A 69 -14.80 -0.32 -1.30
C TYR A 69 -13.87 -0.42 -2.52
N GLY A 70 -13.89 -1.57 -3.24
CA GLY A 70 -13.08 -1.77 -4.45
C GLY A 70 -11.57 -1.79 -4.20
N MET A 71 -11.15 -2.09 -2.96
CA MET A 71 -9.77 -1.99 -2.51
C MET A 71 -9.14 -3.36 -2.20
N SER A 72 -9.86 -4.48 -2.45
CA SER A 72 -9.26 -5.81 -2.35
C SER A 72 -8.30 -5.99 -3.51
N GLY A 73 -7.03 -5.77 -3.27
CA GLY A 73 -5.99 -5.93 -4.26
C GLY A 73 -5.38 -7.31 -4.19
N THR A 74 -5.33 -8.01 -5.31
CA THR A 74 -4.33 -9.04 -5.60
C THR A 74 -3.03 -8.40 -6.10
N GLY A 75 -2.87 -7.09 -5.88
CA GLY A 75 -1.72 -6.33 -6.32
C GLY A 75 -0.46 -6.65 -5.52
N PHE A 76 0.69 -6.50 -6.14
CA PHE A 76 2.02 -6.67 -5.52
C PHE A 76 2.31 -5.63 -4.41
N ASP A 77 1.46 -4.62 -4.25
CA ASP A 77 1.66 -3.56 -3.26
C ASP A 77 0.86 -3.87 -1.99
N ASN A 78 1.51 -4.56 -1.06
CA ASN A 78 0.98 -4.87 0.28
C ASN A 78 1.25 -3.76 1.31
N ARG A 79 1.58 -2.55 0.86
CA ARG A 79 2.00 -1.47 1.73
C ARG A 79 0.87 -0.94 2.61
N PHE A 80 -0.28 -0.64 2.00
CA PHE A 80 -1.40 -0.12 2.78
C PHE A 80 -2.21 -1.24 3.37
N ILE A 81 -2.45 -1.14 4.65
CA ILE A 81 -3.17 -2.16 5.41
C ILE A 81 -4.47 -1.62 5.99
N ILE A 82 -5.45 -2.50 6.08
CA ILE A 82 -6.60 -2.36 6.94
C ILE A 82 -6.48 -3.37 8.08
N THR A 83 -6.51 -2.88 9.31
CA THR A 83 -6.38 -3.72 10.51
C THR A 83 -7.49 -3.41 11.49
N ALA A 84 -7.70 -4.28 12.47
CA ALA A 84 -8.68 -4.06 13.52
C ALA A 84 -8.13 -4.49 14.87
N HIS A 85 -8.53 -3.77 15.91
CA HIS A 85 -8.18 -4.06 17.29
C HIS A 85 -9.45 -4.18 18.13
N LEU A 86 -9.49 -5.20 19.00
CA LEU A 86 -10.58 -5.43 19.93
C LEU A 86 -10.31 -4.74 21.26
N GLN A 87 -11.28 -3.97 21.71
CA GLN A 87 -11.21 -3.26 22.99
C GLN A 87 -12.45 -3.53 23.84
N ASN A 88 -12.32 -3.35 25.15
CA ASN A 88 -13.45 -3.33 26.09
C ASN A 88 -14.40 -4.53 25.94
N ILE A 89 -13.88 -5.75 25.93
CA ILE A 89 -14.69 -6.96 25.89
C ILE A 89 -15.41 -7.11 27.24
N LYS A 90 -16.77 -7.09 27.22
CA LYS A 90 -17.62 -7.37 28.36
C LYS A 90 -18.39 -8.62 28.05
N SER A 91 -18.23 -9.66 28.90
CA SER A 91 -18.90 -10.94 28.76
C SER A 91 -19.82 -11.19 29.94
N VAL A 92 -21.02 -11.69 29.67
CA VAL A 92 -21.99 -12.11 30.65
C VAL A 92 -22.68 -13.41 30.22
N GLN A 93 -22.99 -14.28 31.15
CA GLN A 93 -23.79 -15.47 30.86
C GLN A 93 -25.27 -15.12 30.80
N THR A 94 -25.98 -15.66 29.79
CA THR A 94 -27.41 -15.46 29.64
C THR A 94 -28.18 -16.30 30.66
N GLN A 95 -29.35 -15.84 31.05
CA GLN A 95 -30.27 -16.59 31.95
C GLN A 95 -31.20 -17.52 31.15
N THR A 96 -30.82 -17.90 29.92
CA THR A 96 -31.59 -18.78 29.04
C THR A 96 -31.20 -20.25 29.23
N PHE A 97 -32.05 -21.17 28.79
CA PHE A 97 -31.71 -22.59 28.71
C PHE A 97 -31.73 -23.04 27.23
N PRO A 98 -30.63 -23.55 26.67
CA PRO A 98 -29.30 -23.65 27.28
C PRO A 98 -28.67 -22.29 27.54
N GLN A 99 -27.81 -22.23 28.57
CA GLN A 99 -27.05 -21.03 28.90
C GLN A 99 -26.05 -20.68 27.83
N LYS A 100 -25.95 -19.40 27.46
CA LYS A 100 -25.04 -18.90 26.43
C LYS A 100 -24.18 -17.74 26.94
N ASN A 101 -23.11 -17.44 26.26
CA ASN A 101 -22.29 -16.25 26.50
C ASN A 101 -22.79 -15.11 25.62
N ALA A 102 -23.05 -13.96 26.24
CA ALA A 102 -23.34 -12.71 25.54
C ALA A 102 -22.20 -11.73 25.77
N VAL A 103 -21.69 -11.15 24.70
CA VAL A 103 -20.57 -10.20 24.73
C VAL A 103 -20.96 -8.86 24.13
N VAL A 104 -20.35 -7.81 24.65
CA VAL A 104 -20.29 -6.49 24.03
C VAL A 104 -18.82 -6.18 23.79
N ILE A 105 -18.47 -5.93 22.55
CA ILE A 105 -17.09 -5.62 22.14
C ILE A 105 -17.04 -4.26 21.46
N SER A 106 -15.95 -3.53 21.67
CA SER A 106 -15.58 -2.37 20.86
C SER A 106 -14.54 -2.80 19.85
N VAL A 107 -14.82 -2.57 18.57
CA VAL A 107 -13.91 -2.89 17.46
C VAL A 107 -13.46 -1.58 16.83
N CYS A 108 -12.17 -1.32 16.81
CA CYS A 108 -11.57 -0.20 16.10
C CYS A 108 -10.85 -0.70 14.85
N ILE A 109 -11.26 -0.19 13.69
CA ILE A 109 -10.69 -0.48 12.39
C ILE A 109 -9.78 0.68 12.00
N TYR A 110 -8.58 0.38 11.52
CA TYR A 110 -7.55 1.35 11.15
C TYR A 110 -7.13 1.16 9.71
N VAL A 111 -6.87 2.26 9.01
CA VAL A 111 -6.22 2.29 7.69
C VAL A 111 -4.86 2.95 7.87
N GLY A 112 -3.80 2.26 7.52
CA GLY A 112 -2.45 2.74 7.73
C GLY A 112 -1.45 2.24 6.70
N ASP A 113 -0.21 2.71 6.84
CA ASP A 113 0.95 2.21 6.13
C ASP A 113 1.59 1.10 6.97
N GLY A 114 1.66 -0.11 6.41
CA GLY A 114 2.24 -1.26 7.11
C GLY A 114 3.76 -1.24 7.20
N LEU A 115 4.44 -0.36 6.47
CA LEU A 115 5.91 -0.25 6.48
C LEU A 115 6.42 0.78 7.48
N ASP A 116 5.81 1.98 7.51
CA ASP A 116 6.27 3.07 8.39
C ASP A 116 5.36 3.33 9.59
N GLY A 117 4.21 2.62 9.66
CA GLY A 117 3.27 2.73 10.77
C GLY A 117 2.41 4.00 10.74
N THR A 118 2.41 4.76 9.64
CA THR A 118 1.58 5.98 9.52
C THR A 118 0.10 5.62 9.52
N LEU A 119 -0.66 6.19 10.47
CA LEU A 119 -2.12 6.06 10.53
C LEU A 119 -2.78 7.12 9.65
N PHE A 120 -3.65 6.70 8.74
CA PHE A 120 -4.40 7.60 7.85
C PHE A 120 -5.84 7.84 8.30
N SER A 121 -6.51 6.80 8.79
CA SER A 121 -7.87 6.94 9.35
C SER A 121 -8.22 5.81 10.30
N ASN A 122 -9.27 6.02 11.09
CA ASN A 122 -9.83 5.00 11.97
C ASN A 122 -11.34 5.11 12.06
N TYR A 123 -11.96 3.98 12.43
CA TYR A 123 -13.38 3.86 12.73
C TYR A 123 -13.56 2.89 13.88
N CYS A 124 -14.34 3.27 14.91
CA CYS A 124 -14.65 2.40 16.04
C CYS A 124 -16.15 2.20 16.17
N CYS A 125 -16.57 0.98 16.48
CA CYS A 125 -17.97 0.65 16.73
C CYS A 125 -18.12 -0.39 17.84
N GLU A 126 -19.27 -0.36 18.53
CA GLU A 126 -19.65 -1.42 19.47
C GLU A 126 -20.57 -2.43 18.79
N LYS A 127 -20.32 -3.71 19.04
CA LYS A 127 -21.15 -4.82 18.56
C LYS A 127 -21.44 -5.81 19.68
N LYS A 128 -22.62 -6.42 19.60
CA LYS A 128 -23.08 -7.44 20.56
C LYS A 128 -23.12 -8.79 19.86
N GLY A 129 -22.58 -9.82 20.53
CA GLY A 129 -22.60 -11.19 20.05
C GLY A 129 -23.13 -12.14 21.10
N ILE A 130 -23.58 -13.30 20.64
CA ILE A 130 -24.04 -14.43 21.47
C ILE A 130 -23.44 -15.70 20.88
N GLY A 131 -22.95 -16.58 21.74
CA GLY A 131 -22.38 -17.87 21.36
C GLY A 131 -22.41 -18.86 22.53
N ASP A 132 -22.10 -20.12 22.25
CA ASP A 132 -22.00 -21.15 23.28
C ASP A 132 -20.72 -20.97 24.10
N THR A 133 -19.66 -20.43 23.50
CA THR A 133 -18.43 -19.98 24.17
C THR A 133 -18.26 -18.48 24.02
N GLU A 134 -17.37 -17.88 24.82
CA GLU A 134 -17.03 -16.46 24.74
C GLU A 134 -16.42 -16.12 23.37
N GLN A 135 -15.51 -16.96 22.86
CA GLN A 135 -14.86 -16.80 21.56
C GLN A 135 -15.89 -16.82 20.42
N GLN A 136 -16.85 -17.74 20.46
CA GLN A 136 -17.95 -17.79 19.49
C GLN A 136 -18.83 -16.54 19.57
N ALA A 137 -19.07 -16.02 20.77
CA ALA A 137 -19.84 -14.80 20.97
C ALA A 137 -19.08 -13.58 20.41
N ILE A 138 -17.75 -13.48 20.60
CA ILE A 138 -16.90 -12.44 20.02
C ILE A 138 -16.92 -12.54 18.51
N ALA A 139 -16.67 -13.70 17.91
CA ALA A 139 -16.74 -13.91 16.47
C ALA A 139 -18.13 -13.55 15.90
N SER A 140 -19.21 -13.89 16.62
CA SER A 140 -20.58 -13.48 16.27
C SER A 140 -20.76 -11.96 16.27
N ALA A 141 -20.17 -11.24 17.21
CA ALA A 141 -20.22 -9.79 17.25
C ALA A 141 -19.46 -9.15 16.08
N ILE A 142 -18.26 -9.66 15.75
CA ILE A 142 -17.45 -9.20 14.62
C ILE A 142 -18.21 -9.35 13.31
N ARG A 143 -18.86 -10.52 13.08
CA ARG A 143 -19.64 -10.76 11.85
C ARG A 143 -20.78 -9.76 11.65
N LYS A 144 -21.27 -9.12 12.72
CA LYS A 144 -22.33 -8.09 12.67
C LYS A 144 -21.82 -6.69 12.31
N ILE A 145 -20.52 -6.49 12.11
CA ILE A 145 -20.02 -5.25 11.55
C ILE A 145 -20.58 -5.14 10.13
N ASN A 146 -21.27 -4.04 9.86
CA ASN A 146 -21.82 -3.79 8.53
C ASN A 146 -20.76 -3.11 7.65
N PRO A 147 -20.34 -3.72 6.52
CA PRO A 147 -19.44 -3.06 5.57
C PRO A 147 -20.03 -1.78 4.97
N ASP A 148 -21.37 -1.69 4.83
CA ASP A 148 -22.07 -0.55 4.26
C ASP A 148 -22.41 0.55 5.27
N ASP A 149 -21.81 0.52 6.47
CA ASP A 149 -22.00 1.56 7.48
C ASP A 149 -21.42 2.89 6.98
N GLU A 150 -22.25 3.95 6.92
CA GLU A 150 -21.87 5.25 6.38
C GLU A 150 -20.64 5.86 7.05
N LYS A 151 -20.48 5.68 8.38
CA LYS A 151 -19.32 6.20 9.12
C LYS A 151 -18.05 5.42 8.80
N LEU A 152 -18.18 4.11 8.60
CA LEU A 152 -17.08 3.28 8.12
C LEU A 152 -16.67 3.69 6.72
N GLN A 153 -17.64 3.90 5.81
CA GLN A 153 -17.38 4.40 4.47
C GLN A 153 -16.63 5.72 4.49
N MET A 154 -17.12 6.69 5.27
CA MET A 154 -16.45 7.99 5.42
C MET A 154 -15.02 7.85 5.94
N ALA A 155 -14.77 6.93 6.87
CA ALA A 155 -13.43 6.68 7.39
C ALA A 155 -12.50 6.09 6.33
N ILE A 156 -12.97 5.11 5.55
CA ILE A 156 -12.20 4.51 4.45
C ILE A 156 -11.88 5.54 3.37
N ASP A 157 -12.87 6.32 2.92
CA ASP A 157 -12.68 7.37 1.91
C ASP A 157 -11.73 8.48 2.40
N ASN A 158 -11.81 8.82 3.69
CA ASN A 158 -10.86 9.74 4.29
C ASN A 158 -9.44 9.15 4.32
N GLY A 159 -9.31 7.87 4.66
CA GLY A 159 -8.04 7.14 4.61
C GLY A 159 -7.39 7.24 3.22
N LYS A 160 -8.14 6.92 2.16
CA LYS A 160 -7.69 7.07 0.76
C LYS A 160 -7.17 8.48 0.47
N LYS A 161 -7.97 9.51 0.82
CA LYS A 161 -7.59 10.91 0.61
C LYS A 161 -6.33 11.31 1.37
N GLN A 162 -6.16 10.81 2.58
CA GLN A 162 -4.96 11.08 3.38
C GLN A 162 -3.72 10.37 2.81
N ILE A 163 -3.86 9.15 2.31
CA ILE A 163 -2.79 8.44 1.60
C ILE A 163 -2.33 9.27 0.38
N LEU A 164 -3.24 9.69 -0.49
CA LEU A 164 -2.91 10.52 -1.66
C LEU A 164 -2.17 11.79 -1.25
N LYS A 165 -2.69 12.55 -0.28
CA LYS A 165 -2.06 13.78 0.21
C LYS A 165 -0.68 13.55 0.83
N TYR A 166 -0.49 12.44 1.53
CA TYR A 166 0.79 12.09 2.13
C TYR A 166 1.85 11.92 1.05
N TYR A 167 1.56 11.11 0.02
CA TYR A 167 2.53 10.88 -1.04
C TYR A 167 2.73 12.07 -1.97
N ASP A 168 1.72 12.88 -2.23
CA ASP A 168 1.88 14.14 -2.96
C ASP A 168 2.89 15.08 -2.28
N ARG A 169 2.95 15.03 -0.97
CA ARG A 169 3.87 15.85 -0.17
C ARG A 169 5.24 15.20 0.02
N MET A 170 5.29 13.88 0.16
CA MET A 170 6.50 13.16 0.57
C MET A 170 7.33 12.61 -0.59
N SER A 171 6.75 12.42 -1.78
CA SER A 171 7.45 11.81 -2.94
C SER A 171 8.75 12.51 -3.29
N GLY A 172 8.78 13.84 -3.28
CA GLY A 172 10.00 14.61 -3.53
C GLY A 172 11.11 14.34 -2.51
N ASN A 173 10.76 14.20 -1.22
CA ASN A 173 11.72 13.89 -0.16
C ASN A 173 12.24 12.45 -0.28
N ILE A 174 11.36 11.50 -0.63
CA ILE A 174 11.72 10.10 -0.87
C ILE A 174 12.72 10.01 -2.03
N ILE A 175 12.46 10.70 -3.14
CA ILE A 175 13.37 10.76 -4.30
C ILE A 175 14.72 11.38 -3.92
N ALA A 176 14.73 12.45 -3.16
CA ALA A 176 15.97 13.08 -2.69
C ALA A 176 16.80 12.16 -1.79
N ALA A 177 16.14 11.44 -0.86
CA ALA A 177 16.79 10.45 -0.01
C ALA A 177 17.36 9.28 -0.83
N ALA A 178 16.59 8.76 -1.80
CA ALA A 178 17.04 7.70 -2.69
C ALA A 178 18.26 8.11 -3.53
N LYS A 179 18.29 9.33 -4.05
CA LYS A 179 19.47 9.88 -4.75
C LYS A 179 20.70 9.91 -3.85
N THR A 180 20.52 10.30 -2.59
CA THR A 180 21.61 10.33 -1.62
C THR A 180 22.12 8.93 -1.30
N ALA A 181 21.23 7.95 -1.12
CA ALA A 181 21.60 6.55 -0.90
C ALA A 181 22.39 5.99 -2.11
N ALA A 182 21.90 6.22 -3.32
CA ALA A 182 22.56 5.79 -4.55
C ALA A 182 23.95 6.45 -4.74
N ALA A 183 24.09 7.74 -4.42
CA ALA A 183 25.38 8.42 -4.45
C ALA A 183 26.41 7.81 -3.49
N ASN A 184 25.95 7.18 -2.40
CA ASN A 184 26.77 6.44 -1.44
C ASN A 184 26.96 4.95 -1.83
N GLY A 185 26.56 4.54 -3.03
CA GLY A 185 26.66 3.15 -3.53
C GLY A 185 25.60 2.19 -2.96
N LYS A 186 24.61 2.68 -2.19
CA LYS A 186 23.56 1.90 -1.57
C LYS A 186 22.34 1.77 -2.51
N PHE A 187 22.52 1.09 -3.63
CA PHE A 187 21.50 1.01 -4.68
C PHE A 187 20.24 0.28 -4.23
N ASP A 188 20.35 -0.80 -3.46
CA ASP A 188 19.20 -1.57 -2.97
C ASP A 188 18.35 -0.75 -2.01
N GLU A 189 18.99 0.03 -1.11
CA GLU A 189 18.31 0.96 -0.21
C GLU A 189 17.59 2.07 -1.01
N ALA A 190 18.26 2.61 -2.04
CA ALA A 190 17.68 3.62 -2.92
C ALA A 190 16.47 3.09 -3.69
N MET A 191 16.56 1.89 -4.28
CA MET A 191 15.45 1.25 -4.99
C MET A 191 14.29 0.94 -4.05
N SER A 192 14.56 0.43 -2.85
CA SER A 192 13.51 0.17 -1.83
C SER A 192 12.73 1.44 -1.48
N MET A 193 13.41 2.58 -1.30
CA MET A 193 12.75 3.87 -1.10
C MET A 193 11.88 4.27 -2.29
N LEU A 194 12.37 4.11 -3.52
CA LEU A 194 11.64 4.48 -4.74
C LEU A 194 10.42 3.59 -4.99
N PHE A 195 10.51 2.29 -4.68
CA PHE A 195 9.38 1.36 -4.73
C PHE A 195 8.24 1.77 -3.80
N SER A 196 8.52 2.58 -2.78
CA SER A 196 7.47 3.06 -1.88
C SER A 196 6.56 4.13 -2.51
N ILE A 197 6.91 4.71 -3.67
CA ILE A 197 6.09 5.72 -4.34
C ILE A 197 4.98 5.03 -5.12
N PRO A 198 3.70 5.26 -4.76
CA PRO A 198 2.59 4.53 -5.36
C PRO A 198 2.33 4.96 -6.82
N ILE A 199 1.73 4.05 -7.60
CA ILE A 199 1.44 4.24 -9.04
C ILE A 199 0.61 5.49 -9.37
N TYR A 200 -0.24 5.94 -8.47
CA TYR A 200 -1.08 7.13 -8.66
C TYR A 200 -0.37 8.45 -8.34
N ASN A 201 0.86 8.40 -7.83
CA ASN A 201 1.63 9.60 -7.51
C ASN A 201 2.24 10.21 -8.78
N LYS A 202 2.25 11.53 -8.86
CA LYS A 202 2.82 12.28 -10.00
C LYS A 202 4.31 11.97 -10.27
N ASP A 203 5.04 11.56 -9.24
CA ASP A 203 6.47 11.27 -9.33
C ASP A 203 6.77 9.78 -9.58
N PHE A 204 5.73 8.94 -9.78
CA PHE A 204 5.86 7.50 -9.97
C PHE A 204 6.74 7.15 -11.18
N GLU A 205 6.49 7.79 -12.33
CA GLU A 205 7.29 7.54 -13.55
C GLU A 205 8.76 7.91 -13.33
N THR A 206 9.02 9.02 -12.64
CA THR A 206 10.38 9.42 -12.27
C THR A 206 11.04 8.37 -11.37
N ALA A 207 10.30 7.85 -10.38
CA ALA A 207 10.79 6.81 -9.49
C ALA A 207 11.10 5.51 -10.26
N GLN A 208 10.23 5.07 -11.17
CA GLN A 208 10.44 3.87 -11.98
C GLN A 208 11.68 3.99 -12.88
N ASN A 209 11.88 5.14 -13.52
CA ASN A 209 13.07 5.39 -14.33
C ASN A 209 14.36 5.33 -13.49
N MET A 210 14.32 5.87 -12.27
CA MET A 210 15.46 5.79 -11.34
C MET A 210 15.72 4.37 -10.85
N ILE A 211 14.66 3.58 -10.56
CA ILE A 211 14.78 2.17 -10.18
C ILE A 211 15.49 1.38 -11.30
N ALA A 212 15.06 1.55 -12.54
CA ALA A 212 15.70 0.92 -13.70
C ALA A 212 17.18 1.31 -13.79
N GLN A 213 17.51 2.61 -13.69
CA GLN A 213 18.88 3.10 -13.73
C GLN A 213 19.75 2.51 -12.61
N TYR A 214 19.24 2.49 -11.38
CA TYR A 214 19.99 1.99 -10.22
C TYR A 214 20.15 0.47 -10.26
N GLY A 215 19.14 -0.26 -10.74
CA GLY A 215 19.21 -1.69 -10.97
C GLY A 215 20.32 -2.05 -11.98
N TYR A 216 20.38 -1.38 -13.12
CA TYR A 216 21.48 -1.58 -14.09
C TYR A 216 22.84 -1.24 -13.48
N THR A 217 22.95 -0.16 -12.71
CA THR A 217 24.22 0.23 -12.09
C THR A 217 24.66 -0.78 -11.02
N SER A 218 23.73 -1.29 -10.22
CA SER A 218 24.00 -2.32 -9.21
C SER A 218 24.50 -3.62 -9.87
N LEU A 219 23.82 -4.09 -10.92
CA LEU A 219 24.24 -5.27 -11.71
C LEU A 219 25.62 -5.09 -12.34
N ASP A 220 25.88 -3.93 -12.97
CA ASP A 220 27.18 -3.65 -13.60
C ASP A 220 28.32 -3.63 -12.58
N ASN A 221 28.09 -3.07 -11.38
CA ASN A 221 29.07 -3.08 -10.29
C ASN A 221 29.32 -4.50 -9.77
N ASN A 222 28.27 -5.30 -9.57
CA ASN A 222 28.37 -6.69 -9.15
C ASN A 222 29.17 -7.52 -10.17
N ASN A 223 28.83 -7.38 -11.46
CA ASN A 223 29.55 -8.06 -12.54
C ASN A 223 31.02 -7.66 -12.60
N LYS A 224 31.36 -6.36 -12.41
CA LYS A 224 32.77 -5.90 -12.33
C LYS A 224 33.51 -6.49 -11.14
N ASP A 225 32.84 -6.67 -10.02
CA ASP A 225 33.46 -7.30 -8.84
C ASP A 225 33.67 -8.80 -9.03
N ILE A 226 32.76 -9.51 -9.71
CA ILE A 226 32.92 -10.91 -10.08
C ILE A 226 34.13 -11.05 -11.02
N VAL A 227 34.22 -10.25 -12.09
CA VAL A 227 35.37 -10.27 -13.02
C VAL A 227 36.69 -9.94 -12.30
N ARG A 228 36.67 -9.03 -11.33
CA ARG A 228 37.88 -8.70 -10.55
C ARG A 228 38.32 -9.87 -9.66
N LYS A 229 37.36 -10.54 -9.02
CA LYS A 229 37.63 -11.75 -8.19
C LYS A 229 38.17 -12.88 -9.06
N GLU A 230 37.59 -13.13 -10.23
CA GLU A 230 38.06 -14.11 -11.20
C GLU A 230 39.51 -13.86 -11.58
N ARG A 231 39.84 -12.63 -12.04
CA ARG A 231 41.22 -12.25 -12.38
C ARG A 231 42.20 -12.44 -11.22
N SER A 232 41.77 -12.15 -10.00
CA SER A 232 42.57 -12.34 -8.79
C SER A 232 42.81 -13.81 -8.52
N ALA A 233 41.80 -14.66 -8.63
CA ALA A 233 41.88 -16.11 -8.42
C ALA A 233 42.82 -16.74 -9.47
N TRP A 234 42.65 -16.42 -10.76
CA TRP A 234 43.54 -16.85 -11.82
C TRP A 234 44.99 -16.43 -11.65
N SER A 235 45.22 -15.21 -11.12
CA SER A 235 46.58 -14.70 -10.90
C SER A 235 47.29 -15.43 -9.76
N ILE A 236 46.53 -15.98 -8.80
CA ILE A 236 47.07 -16.72 -7.63
C ILE A 236 47.36 -18.18 -8.01
N ASP A 237 46.48 -18.80 -8.78
CA ASP A 237 46.58 -20.21 -9.19
C ASP A 237 46.33 -20.37 -10.70
N PRO A 238 47.34 -20.15 -11.56
CA PRO A 238 47.19 -20.31 -12.99
C PRO A 238 47.30 -21.79 -13.44
N THR A 239 46.57 -22.68 -12.78
CA THR A 239 46.46 -24.09 -13.08
C THR A 239 45.08 -24.42 -13.64
N GLU A 240 44.90 -25.71 -14.07
CA GLU A 240 43.58 -26.21 -14.53
C GLU A 240 42.49 -25.99 -13.46
N SER A 241 42.81 -26.20 -12.20
CA SER A 241 41.90 -25.98 -11.07
C SER A 241 41.54 -24.48 -10.90
N GLY A 242 42.52 -23.58 -11.09
CA GLY A 242 42.26 -22.14 -11.09
C GLY A 242 41.42 -21.68 -12.27
N ALA A 243 41.56 -22.34 -13.44
CA ALA A 243 40.71 -22.08 -14.62
C ALA A 243 39.24 -22.51 -14.36
N GLU A 244 39.02 -23.66 -13.76
CA GLU A 244 37.69 -24.15 -13.38
C GLU A 244 37.01 -23.19 -12.39
N ALA A 245 37.72 -22.77 -11.35
CA ALA A 245 37.20 -21.79 -10.37
C ALA A 245 36.89 -20.43 -11.01
N ALA A 246 37.67 -19.99 -11.99
CA ALA A 246 37.41 -18.77 -12.76
C ALA A 246 36.15 -18.92 -13.63
N CYS A 247 35.94 -20.07 -14.27
CA CYS A 247 34.73 -20.35 -15.05
C CYS A 247 33.47 -20.34 -14.16
N GLU A 248 33.50 -20.98 -12.98
CA GLU A 248 32.39 -20.96 -12.04
C GLU A 248 32.01 -19.55 -11.59
N LEU A 249 32.99 -18.65 -11.40
CA LEU A 249 32.73 -17.25 -11.08
C LEU A 249 32.10 -16.49 -12.25
N LEU A 250 32.55 -16.77 -13.49
CA LEU A 250 31.99 -16.12 -14.68
C LEU A 250 30.57 -16.59 -15.00
N GLU A 251 30.19 -17.81 -14.63
CA GLU A 251 28.83 -18.32 -14.75
C GLU A 251 27.83 -17.55 -13.85
N GLN A 252 28.31 -16.86 -12.82
CA GLN A 252 27.49 -16.03 -11.93
C GLN A 252 27.21 -14.62 -12.51
N LEU A 253 27.73 -14.32 -13.71
CA LEU A 253 27.46 -13.03 -14.35
C LEU A 253 26.00 -12.95 -14.81
N ASP A 254 25.27 -11.99 -14.24
CA ASP A 254 23.93 -11.64 -14.71
C ASP A 254 24.05 -10.82 -16.01
N CYS A 255 23.53 -11.38 -17.11
CA CYS A 255 23.39 -10.62 -18.36
C CYS A 255 22.11 -9.78 -18.27
N PRO A 256 22.18 -8.44 -18.30
CA PRO A 256 21.00 -7.64 -18.50
C PRO A 256 20.42 -8.02 -19.87
N SER A 257 19.16 -8.52 -19.87
CA SER A 257 18.45 -8.77 -21.13
C SER A 257 18.38 -7.46 -21.91
N GLN A 258 19.05 -7.41 -23.06
CA GLN A 258 18.88 -6.35 -24.04
C GLN A 258 17.48 -6.52 -24.64
N ASN A 259 16.48 -5.76 -24.14
CA ASN A 259 15.19 -5.52 -24.77
C ASN A 259 15.08 -4.04 -25.13
#